data_64ecafc0bcb77502d4f24a8929bf8d57
#
_entry.id   64ecafc0bcb77502d4f24a8929bf8d57
#
_cell.length_a   1.000
_cell.length_b   1.000
_cell.length_c   1.000
_cell.angle_alpha   90.00
_cell.angle_beta   90.00
_cell.angle_gamma   90.00
#
_symmetry.space_group_name_H-M   'P 1'
#
loop_
_entity.id
_entity.type
_entity.pdbx_description
1 polymer ?
#
loop_
_entity_poly.entity_id
_entity_poly.type
_entity_poly.pdbx_seq_one_letter_code
_entity_poly.pdbx_strand_id
1 'polypeptide(L)'
;VQEFTKRFDGFRPEPIAVPTGRLEQAWRELPLDLRDALELACRRIQEFHQRQRPTDISMQGPHGEQLGRRWRPVQRAGLYVPGGRAAYPSTVLMNAVPARVAGVEEIVICSPAGSDGCVSPVVLGAAHLAGVSRVMRIGGAQAIAAMAFGTDSVPKVDVISGPGNVYVTLAKQ
;
A
#
# COMPACT_ATOMS: atom_id res chain seq x y z
N VAL A 1 10.66 2.38 15.89
CA VAL A 1 10.56 1.56 14.65
C VAL A 1 11.91 0.92 14.35
N GLN A 2 12.98 1.70 14.13
CA GLN A 2 14.31 1.20 13.71
C GLN A 2 14.89 0.14 14.64
N GLU A 3 14.75 0.29 15.97
CA GLU A 3 15.25 -0.68 16.96
C GLU A 3 14.53 -2.04 16.83
N PHE A 4 13.21 -2.03 16.65
CA PHE A 4 12.45 -3.26 16.43
C PHE A 4 12.80 -3.91 15.09
N THR A 5 12.99 -3.11 14.04
CA THR A 5 13.42 -3.62 12.72
C THR A 5 14.82 -4.24 12.84
N LYS A 6 15.76 -3.60 13.55
CA LYS A 6 17.07 -4.19 13.82
C LYS A 6 16.97 -5.52 14.58
N ARG A 7 16.10 -5.58 15.58
CA ARG A 7 15.91 -6.77 16.42
C ARG A 7 15.29 -7.95 15.65
N PHE A 8 14.28 -7.69 14.78
CA PHE A 8 13.49 -8.74 14.14
C PHE A 8 13.88 -9.01 12.70
N ASP A 9 14.34 -8.00 11.97
CA ASP A 9 14.70 -8.10 10.55
C ASP A 9 16.23 -8.10 10.33
N GLY A 10 17.01 -7.90 11.40
CA GLY A 10 18.48 -8.03 11.39
C GLY A 10 19.21 -6.81 10.82
N PHE A 11 18.51 -5.74 10.40
CA PHE A 11 19.15 -4.52 9.89
C PHE A 11 18.44 -3.26 10.41
N ARG A 12 19.17 -2.14 10.43
CA ARG A 12 18.63 -0.84 10.80
C ARG A 12 18.36 -0.04 9.54
N PRO A 13 17.09 0.19 9.15
CA PRO A 13 16.80 0.95 7.93
C PRO A 13 17.17 2.43 8.09
N GLU A 14 18.05 2.92 7.23
CA GLU A 14 18.45 4.33 7.19
C GLU A 14 18.69 4.75 5.72
N PRO A 15 17.83 5.62 5.16
CA PRO A 15 16.53 6.05 5.66
C PRO A 15 15.50 4.91 5.68
N ILE A 16 14.40 5.07 6.45
CA ILE A 16 13.28 4.10 6.46
C ILE A 16 12.57 4.09 5.11
N ALA A 17 12.35 5.26 4.52
CA ALA A 17 11.71 5.40 3.22
C ALA A 17 12.66 4.99 2.07
N VAL A 18 12.12 4.23 1.14
CA VAL A 18 12.78 4.00 -0.15
C VAL A 18 12.75 5.30 -0.95
N PRO A 19 13.88 5.76 -1.52
CA PRO A 19 13.90 6.94 -2.39
C PRO A 19 12.91 6.79 -3.56
N THR A 20 12.12 7.83 -3.85
CA THR A 20 11.03 7.78 -4.84
C THR A 20 11.54 7.36 -6.23
N GLY A 21 12.71 7.85 -6.64
CA GLY A 21 13.32 7.46 -7.93
C GLY A 21 13.64 5.97 -8.07
N ARG A 22 13.79 5.24 -6.93
CA ARG A 22 14.03 3.79 -6.96
C ARG A 22 12.82 2.99 -7.42
N LEU A 23 11.60 3.49 -7.22
CA LEU A 23 10.39 2.80 -7.68
C LEU A 23 10.34 2.80 -9.21
N GLU A 24 10.54 3.96 -9.81
CA GLU A 24 10.58 4.10 -11.27
C GLU A 24 11.75 3.34 -11.88
N GLN A 25 12.93 3.45 -11.28
CA GLN A 25 14.11 2.71 -11.73
C GLN A 25 13.85 1.21 -11.68
N ALA A 26 13.31 0.68 -10.58
CA ALA A 26 12.97 -0.71 -10.45
C ALA A 26 11.98 -1.17 -11.53
N TRP A 27 10.97 -0.36 -11.85
CA TRP A 27 10.05 -0.65 -12.95
C TRP A 27 10.75 -0.77 -14.30
N ARG A 28 11.67 0.16 -14.61
CA ARG A 28 12.42 0.15 -15.87
C ARG A 28 13.36 -1.04 -16.00
N GLU A 29 13.90 -1.52 -14.88
CA GLU A 29 14.84 -2.64 -14.81
C GLU A 29 14.15 -4.02 -14.86
N LEU A 30 12.80 -4.09 -14.69
CA LEU A 30 12.09 -5.37 -14.80
C LEU A 30 12.11 -5.91 -16.23
N PRO A 31 12.18 -7.24 -16.41
CA PRO A 31 12.00 -7.90 -17.70
C PRO A 31 10.67 -7.47 -18.38
N LEU A 32 10.70 -7.37 -19.71
CA LEU A 32 9.53 -6.90 -20.49
C LEU A 32 8.29 -7.77 -20.26
N ASP A 33 8.46 -9.08 -20.30
CA ASP A 33 7.38 -10.05 -20.10
C ASP A 33 6.72 -9.91 -18.72
N LEU A 34 7.53 -9.63 -17.69
CA LEU A 34 7.01 -9.38 -16.34
C LEU A 34 6.28 -8.04 -16.27
N ARG A 35 6.78 -6.99 -16.92
CA ARG A 35 6.09 -5.70 -16.98
C ARG A 35 4.73 -5.84 -17.68
N ASP A 36 4.69 -6.51 -18.82
CA ASP A 36 3.45 -6.75 -19.57
C ASP A 36 2.42 -7.53 -18.73
N ALA A 37 2.87 -8.55 -18.00
CA ALA A 37 2.02 -9.31 -17.08
C ALA A 37 1.47 -8.45 -15.93
N LEU A 38 2.30 -7.60 -15.31
CA LEU A 38 1.89 -6.71 -14.24
C LEU A 38 0.93 -5.62 -14.75
N GLU A 39 1.16 -5.06 -15.94
CA GLU A 39 0.26 -4.10 -16.57
C GLU A 39 -1.10 -4.71 -16.88
N LEU A 40 -1.11 -5.94 -17.42
CA LEU A 40 -2.37 -6.66 -17.68
C LEU A 40 -3.14 -6.91 -16.38
N ALA A 41 -2.45 -7.35 -15.33
CA ALA A 41 -3.05 -7.56 -14.02
C ALA A 41 -3.61 -6.25 -13.43
N CYS A 42 -2.84 -5.16 -13.51
CA CYS A 42 -3.23 -3.83 -13.05
C CYS A 42 -4.52 -3.36 -13.74
N ARG A 43 -4.58 -3.43 -15.08
CA ARG A 43 -5.78 -3.06 -15.86
C ARG A 43 -7.00 -3.87 -15.44
N ARG A 44 -6.89 -5.20 -15.34
CA ARG A 44 -8.00 -6.08 -14.94
C ARG A 44 -8.53 -5.76 -13.55
N ILE A 45 -7.65 -5.52 -12.59
CA ILE A 45 -8.02 -5.12 -11.23
C ILE A 45 -8.72 -3.75 -11.27
N GLN A 46 -8.17 -2.80 -12.00
CA GLN A 46 -8.74 -1.47 -12.14
C GLN A 46 -10.15 -1.51 -12.75
N GLU A 47 -10.34 -2.21 -13.88
CA GLU A 47 -11.63 -2.34 -14.54
C GLU A 47 -12.69 -2.97 -13.63
N PHE A 48 -12.32 -4.00 -12.87
CA PHE A 48 -13.21 -4.64 -11.92
C PHE A 48 -13.64 -3.68 -10.81
N HIS A 49 -12.68 -3.00 -10.17
CA HIS A 49 -12.98 -2.12 -9.05
C HIS A 49 -13.65 -0.80 -9.46
N GLN A 50 -13.46 -0.33 -10.70
CA GLN A 50 -14.20 0.81 -11.23
C GLN A 50 -15.72 0.56 -11.21
N ARG A 51 -16.15 -0.67 -11.48
CA ARG A 51 -17.58 -1.07 -11.44
C ARG A 51 -18.13 -1.21 -10.02
N GLN A 52 -17.27 -1.26 -9.01
CA GLN A 52 -17.65 -1.35 -7.60
C GLN A 52 -17.76 0.03 -6.93
N ARG A 53 -17.36 1.11 -7.61
CA ARG A 53 -17.46 2.45 -7.01
C ARG A 53 -18.92 2.78 -6.71
N PRO A 54 -19.25 3.07 -5.44
CA PRO A 54 -20.59 3.47 -5.09
C PRO A 54 -20.88 4.88 -5.60
N THR A 55 -22.15 5.15 -5.92
CA THR A 55 -22.63 6.47 -6.29
C THR A 55 -23.24 7.19 -5.09
N ASP A 56 -23.11 8.51 -5.04
CA ASP A 56 -23.80 9.34 -4.08
C ASP A 56 -25.32 9.25 -4.34
N ILE A 57 -26.10 9.17 -3.27
CA ILE A 57 -27.56 9.14 -3.32
C ILE A 57 -28.08 10.43 -2.64
N SER A 58 -29.03 11.09 -3.30
CA SER A 58 -29.74 12.22 -2.73
C SER A 58 -31.23 12.10 -3.04
N MET A 59 -32.07 12.36 -2.05
CA MET A 59 -33.53 12.39 -2.21
C MET A 59 -34.10 13.54 -1.40
N GLN A 60 -35.20 14.10 -1.87
CA GLN A 60 -35.99 15.10 -1.15
C GLN A 60 -37.24 14.44 -0.57
N GLY A 61 -37.49 14.66 0.70
CA GLY A 61 -38.69 14.20 1.36
C GLY A 61 -39.87 15.15 1.17
N PRO A 62 -41.07 14.74 1.62
CA PRO A 62 -42.33 15.44 1.35
C PRO A 62 -42.44 16.82 2.03
N HIS A 63 -41.61 17.09 3.04
CA HIS A 63 -41.62 18.36 3.79
C HIS A 63 -40.41 19.23 3.46
N GLY A 64 -39.67 18.91 2.36
CA GLY A 64 -38.50 19.67 1.94
C GLY A 64 -37.18 19.21 2.54
N GLU A 65 -37.20 18.21 3.41
CA GLU A 65 -36.01 17.60 3.96
C GLU A 65 -35.16 16.95 2.88
N GLN A 66 -33.84 17.10 2.97
CA GLN A 66 -32.90 16.45 2.09
C GLN A 66 -32.16 15.33 2.81
N LEU A 67 -32.29 14.13 2.28
CA LEU A 67 -31.63 12.94 2.76
C LEU A 67 -30.62 12.44 1.70
N GLY A 68 -29.46 12.00 2.15
CA GLY A 68 -28.47 11.52 1.21
C GLY A 68 -27.37 10.70 1.86
N ARG A 69 -26.66 9.96 1.02
CA ARG A 69 -25.44 9.27 1.39
C ARG A 69 -24.35 9.68 0.43
N ARG A 70 -23.26 10.20 0.99
CA ARG A 70 -22.08 10.61 0.24
C ARG A 70 -20.93 9.65 0.51
N TRP A 71 -20.23 9.26 -0.54
CA TRP A 71 -19.03 8.46 -0.46
C TRP A 71 -17.80 9.35 -0.64
N ARG A 72 -16.87 9.24 0.28
CA ARG A 72 -15.59 9.97 0.21
C ARG A 72 -14.45 9.00 0.43
N PRO A 73 -13.38 9.08 -0.37
CA PRO A 73 -12.18 8.31 -0.09
C PRO A 73 -11.57 8.76 1.24
N VAL A 74 -10.86 7.86 1.88
CA VAL A 74 -9.92 8.23 2.94
C VAL A 74 -8.77 9.02 2.34
N GLN A 75 -8.13 9.87 3.12
CA GLN A 75 -7.05 10.70 2.63
C GLN A 75 -5.79 9.86 2.37
N ARG A 76 -5.49 8.95 3.30
CA ARG A 76 -4.28 8.14 3.26
C ARG A 76 -4.56 6.67 3.59
N ALA A 77 -4.07 5.77 2.73
CA ALA A 77 -4.13 4.33 2.96
C ALA A 77 -2.74 3.75 3.20
N GLY A 78 -2.62 2.95 4.24
CA GLY A 78 -1.44 2.14 4.54
C GLY A 78 -1.61 0.71 4.08
N LEU A 79 -0.65 0.19 3.34
CA LEU A 79 -0.67 -1.16 2.81
C LEU A 79 0.49 -1.97 3.38
N TYR A 80 0.18 -3.10 3.99
CA TYR A 80 1.21 -4.04 4.39
C TYR A 80 1.44 -5.06 3.27
N VAL A 81 2.66 -5.10 2.76
CA VAL A 81 3.08 -6.07 1.73
C VAL A 81 4.10 -7.01 2.35
N PRO A 82 3.78 -8.30 2.48
CA PRO A 82 4.75 -9.27 3.01
C PRO A 82 6.02 -9.30 2.16
N GLY A 83 7.14 -9.59 2.80
CA GLY A 83 8.43 -9.78 2.17
C GLY A 83 9.14 -10.99 2.79
N GLY A 84 10.42 -11.16 2.50
CA GLY A 84 11.27 -12.24 2.99
C GLY A 84 11.48 -13.32 1.94
N ARG A 85 10.85 -14.51 2.08
CA ARG A 85 11.14 -15.67 1.19
C ARG A 85 10.64 -15.49 -0.24
N ALA A 86 9.62 -14.67 -0.48
CA ALA A 86 9.06 -14.42 -1.82
C ALA A 86 8.66 -12.96 -1.96
N ALA A 87 8.68 -12.47 -3.22
CA ALA A 87 8.13 -11.17 -3.57
C ALA A 87 6.65 -11.31 -3.92
N TYR A 88 5.83 -10.37 -3.44
CA TYR A 88 4.37 -10.38 -3.66
C TYR A 88 3.89 -9.13 -4.41
N PRO A 89 4.26 -8.96 -5.70
CA PRO A 89 3.78 -7.81 -6.49
C PRO A 89 2.26 -7.82 -6.66
N SER A 90 1.64 -9.01 -6.69
CA SER A 90 0.17 -9.14 -6.72
C SER A 90 -0.50 -8.52 -5.49
N THR A 91 0.09 -8.64 -4.30
CA THR A 91 -0.42 -7.99 -3.09
C THR A 91 -0.38 -6.46 -3.23
N VAL A 92 0.66 -5.91 -3.85
CA VAL A 92 0.73 -4.48 -4.16
C VAL A 92 -0.44 -4.07 -5.04
N LEU A 93 -0.60 -4.72 -6.19
CA LEU A 93 -1.65 -4.38 -7.16
C LEU A 93 -3.05 -4.56 -6.55
N MET A 94 -3.32 -5.69 -5.88
CA MET A 94 -4.62 -5.99 -5.29
C MET A 94 -5.05 -5.05 -4.16
N ASN A 95 -4.14 -4.30 -3.56
CA ASN A 95 -4.44 -3.31 -2.52
C ASN A 95 -4.33 -1.87 -3.03
N ALA A 96 -3.28 -1.54 -3.78
CA ALA A 96 -3.03 -0.17 -4.22
C ALA A 96 -3.98 0.26 -5.36
N VAL A 97 -4.26 -0.62 -6.32
CA VAL A 97 -5.15 -0.27 -7.44
C VAL A 97 -6.58 0.02 -6.97
N PRO A 98 -7.22 -0.79 -6.10
CA PRO A 98 -8.51 -0.45 -5.52
C PRO A 98 -8.50 0.87 -4.74
N ALA A 99 -7.45 1.13 -3.96
CA ALA A 99 -7.30 2.39 -3.24
C ALA A 99 -7.27 3.60 -4.20
N ARG A 100 -6.52 3.50 -5.30
CA ARG A 100 -6.52 4.53 -6.36
C ARG A 100 -7.86 4.70 -7.03
N VAL A 101 -8.54 3.60 -7.37
CA VAL A 101 -9.89 3.63 -7.94
C VAL A 101 -10.88 4.29 -6.99
N ALA A 102 -10.75 4.06 -5.69
CA ALA A 102 -11.57 4.73 -4.67
C ALA A 102 -11.28 6.24 -4.57
N GLY A 103 -10.16 6.72 -5.08
CA GLY A 103 -9.75 8.13 -5.04
C GLY A 103 -8.84 8.48 -3.87
N VAL A 104 -8.18 7.49 -3.24
CA VAL A 104 -7.18 7.75 -2.19
C VAL A 104 -5.98 8.48 -2.77
N GLU A 105 -5.64 9.63 -2.17
CA GLU A 105 -4.57 10.50 -2.68
C GLU A 105 -3.18 9.99 -2.33
N GLU A 106 -2.98 9.55 -1.10
CA GLU A 106 -1.68 9.06 -0.63
C GLU A 106 -1.75 7.59 -0.22
N ILE A 107 -0.93 6.77 -0.88
CA ILE A 107 -0.80 5.33 -0.59
C ILE A 107 0.61 5.08 -0.08
N VAL A 108 0.70 4.54 1.14
CA VAL A 108 1.96 4.20 1.82
C VAL A 108 2.07 2.69 1.95
N ILE A 109 3.15 2.11 1.45
CA ILE A 109 3.45 0.69 1.63
C ILE A 109 4.49 0.52 2.73
N CYS A 110 4.25 -0.44 3.64
CA CYS A 110 5.27 -1.02 4.49
C CYS A 110 5.57 -2.45 4.03
N SER A 111 6.84 -2.72 3.73
CA SER A 111 7.31 -4.05 3.32
C SER A 111 8.66 -4.34 3.97
N PRO A 112 8.86 -5.49 4.60
CA PRO A 112 10.16 -5.85 5.13
C PRO A 112 11.17 -5.93 4.00
N ALA A 113 12.39 -5.50 4.29
CA ALA A 113 13.52 -5.66 3.37
C ALA A 113 14.10 -7.07 3.45
N GLY A 114 14.81 -7.46 2.41
CA GLY A 114 15.64 -8.65 2.42
C GLY A 114 16.89 -8.49 3.29
N SER A 115 17.74 -9.53 3.33
CA SER A 115 19.01 -9.52 4.06
C SER A 115 20.00 -8.45 3.55
N ASP A 116 19.79 -7.96 2.35
CA ASP A 116 20.53 -6.86 1.72
C ASP A 116 20.02 -5.46 2.13
N GLY A 117 19.01 -5.40 2.99
CA GLY A 117 18.35 -4.16 3.40
C GLY A 117 17.47 -3.52 2.33
N CYS A 118 17.18 -4.22 1.23
CA CYS A 118 16.39 -3.71 0.12
C CYS A 118 15.01 -4.36 0.03
N VAL A 119 14.01 -3.60 -0.38
CA VAL A 119 12.71 -4.14 -0.79
C VAL A 119 12.86 -4.72 -2.19
N SER A 120 12.24 -5.87 -2.44
CA SER A 120 12.30 -6.57 -3.73
C SER A 120 12.02 -5.63 -4.91
N PRO A 121 12.88 -5.62 -5.97
CA PRO A 121 12.67 -4.78 -7.16
C PRO A 121 11.30 -4.97 -7.81
N VAL A 122 10.77 -6.20 -7.81
CA VAL A 122 9.45 -6.50 -8.38
C VAL A 122 8.32 -5.85 -7.57
N VAL A 123 8.47 -5.77 -6.23
CA VAL A 123 7.53 -5.06 -5.35
C VAL A 123 7.60 -3.55 -5.61
N LEU A 124 8.82 -3.00 -5.75
CA LEU A 124 9.00 -1.57 -6.06
C LEU A 124 8.44 -1.21 -7.43
N GLY A 125 8.69 -2.04 -8.46
CA GLY A 125 8.13 -1.84 -9.79
C GLY A 125 6.60 -1.89 -9.81
N ALA A 126 6.00 -2.86 -9.11
CA ALA A 126 4.54 -2.92 -8.95
C ALA A 126 3.98 -1.72 -8.19
N ALA A 127 4.71 -1.22 -7.18
CA ALA A 127 4.35 -0.01 -6.45
C ALA A 127 4.38 1.24 -7.35
N HIS A 128 5.39 1.35 -8.22
CA HIS A 128 5.44 2.40 -9.26
C HIS A 128 4.22 2.33 -10.17
N LEU A 129 3.96 1.17 -10.77
CA LEU A 129 2.84 0.94 -11.67
C LEU A 129 1.49 1.28 -11.03
N ALA A 130 1.28 0.91 -9.76
CA ALA A 130 0.05 1.19 -9.03
C ALA A 130 -0.03 2.63 -8.50
N GLY A 131 0.97 3.48 -8.72
CA GLY A 131 0.99 4.88 -8.27
C GLY A 131 1.11 5.04 -6.76
N VAL A 132 1.86 4.15 -6.10
CA VAL A 132 2.14 4.23 -4.67
C VAL A 132 2.99 5.45 -4.36
N SER A 133 2.62 6.20 -3.33
CA SER A 133 3.28 7.46 -2.96
C SER A 133 4.60 7.22 -2.23
N ARG A 134 4.64 6.24 -1.31
CA ARG A 134 5.82 5.92 -0.50
C ARG A 134 5.93 4.43 -0.20
N VAL A 135 7.15 3.93 -0.17
CA VAL A 135 7.47 2.58 0.29
C VAL A 135 8.44 2.67 1.47
N MET A 136 8.08 2.03 2.58
CA MET A 136 8.85 1.99 3.81
C MET A 136 9.46 0.60 4.01
N ARG A 137 10.78 0.56 4.31
CA ARG A 137 11.55 -0.68 4.52
C ARG A 137 11.38 -1.21 5.94
N ILE A 138 10.14 -1.48 6.34
CA ILE A 138 9.79 -2.00 7.67
C ILE A 138 8.73 -3.09 7.55
N GLY A 139 8.86 -4.13 8.38
CA GLY A 139 7.94 -5.25 8.47
C GLY A 139 7.35 -5.41 9.87
N GLY A 140 6.60 -6.48 10.09
CA GLY A 140 6.11 -6.90 11.39
C GLY A 140 5.07 -5.97 12.03
N ALA A 141 4.81 -6.20 13.31
CA ALA A 141 3.86 -5.42 14.12
C ALA A 141 4.26 -3.94 14.22
N GLN A 142 5.58 -3.64 14.26
CA GLN A 142 6.08 -2.27 14.31
C GLN A 142 5.72 -1.45 13.07
N ALA A 143 5.57 -2.08 11.89
CA ALA A 143 5.10 -1.40 10.69
C ALA A 143 3.63 -1.00 10.82
N ILE A 144 2.79 -1.88 11.37
CA ILE A 144 1.38 -1.61 11.63
C ILE A 144 1.23 -0.46 12.63
N ALA A 145 1.96 -0.53 13.77
CA ALA A 145 1.93 0.52 14.77
C ALA A 145 2.42 1.88 14.20
N ALA A 146 3.50 1.87 13.38
CA ALA A 146 4.00 3.08 12.75
C ALA A 146 2.97 3.72 11.80
N MET A 147 2.25 2.93 11.01
CA MET A 147 1.18 3.44 10.16
C MET A 147 -0.04 3.90 10.96
N ALA A 148 -0.41 3.21 12.03
CA ALA A 148 -1.60 3.55 12.83
C ALA A 148 -1.43 4.84 13.64
N PHE A 149 -0.26 5.04 14.22
CA PHE A 149 0.01 6.19 15.11
C PHE A 149 0.77 7.33 14.42
N GLY A 150 1.50 7.03 13.37
CA GLY A 150 2.46 7.94 12.75
C GLY A 150 3.78 8.02 13.52
N THR A 151 4.83 8.41 12.83
CA THR A 151 6.15 8.74 13.38
C THR A 151 6.77 9.84 12.53
N ASP A 152 7.91 10.39 12.91
CA ASP A 152 8.62 11.39 12.09
C ASP A 152 8.93 10.89 10.67
N SER A 153 9.11 9.56 10.50
CA SER A 153 9.49 8.96 9.22
C SER A 153 8.34 8.26 8.49
N VAL A 154 7.32 7.81 9.22
CA VAL A 154 6.17 7.07 8.65
C VAL A 154 4.90 7.86 8.91
N PRO A 155 4.20 8.34 7.88
CA PRO A 155 2.98 9.10 8.07
C PRO A 155 1.86 8.22 8.68
N LYS A 156 1.06 8.83 9.56
CA LYS A 156 -0.18 8.20 10.03
C LYS A 156 -1.13 8.00 8.85
N VAL A 157 -1.82 6.86 8.82
CA VAL A 157 -2.81 6.53 7.79
C VAL A 157 -4.21 6.38 8.39
N ASP A 158 -5.23 6.49 7.55
CA ASP A 158 -6.63 6.39 7.97
C ASP A 158 -7.13 4.94 7.98
N VAL A 159 -6.54 4.11 7.12
CA VAL A 159 -6.88 2.68 6.99
C VAL A 159 -5.62 1.87 6.70
N ILE A 160 -5.56 0.66 7.27
CA ILE A 160 -4.48 -0.29 7.03
C ILE A 160 -5.05 -1.56 6.40
N SER A 161 -4.54 -1.93 5.22
CA SER A 161 -4.90 -3.16 4.50
C SER A 161 -3.68 -4.01 4.18
N GLY A 162 -3.92 -5.21 3.68
CA GLY A 162 -2.89 -6.14 3.23
C GLY A 162 -2.76 -7.38 4.12
N PRO A 163 -2.29 -8.51 3.56
CA PRO A 163 -2.06 -9.74 4.31
C PRO A 163 -0.82 -9.63 5.20
N GLY A 164 -0.73 -10.47 6.21
CA GLY A 164 0.42 -10.52 7.09
C GLY A 164 0.47 -11.81 7.89
N ASN A 165 1.57 -12.03 8.59
CA ASN A 165 1.70 -13.12 9.55
C ASN A 165 0.85 -12.85 10.81
N VAL A 166 0.89 -13.79 11.77
CA VAL A 166 0.14 -13.68 13.03
C VAL A 166 0.41 -12.38 13.78
N TYR A 167 1.66 -11.90 13.82
CA TYR A 167 2.02 -10.65 14.51
C TYR A 167 1.42 -9.42 13.83
N VAL A 168 1.40 -9.39 12.50
CA VAL A 168 0.76 -8.32 11.72
C VAL A 168 -0.75 -8.35 11.90
N THR A 169 -1.35 -9.54 11.93
CA THR A 169 -2.79 -9.72 12.12
C THR A 169 -3.22 -9.25 13.51
N LEU A 170 -2.52 -9.67 14.56
CA LEU A 170 -2.79 -9.24 15.93
C LEU A 170 -2.59 -7.73 16.13
N ALA A 171 -1.60 -7.14 15.48
CA ALA A 171 -1.33 -5.70 15.58
C ALA A 171 -2.40 -4.83 14.89
N LYS A 172 -3.26 -5.41 14.05
CA LYS A 172 -4.39 -4.71 13.40
C LYS A 172 -5.67 -4.73 14.22
N GLN A 173 -5.75 -5.54 15.26
CA GLN A 173 -6.89 -5.60 16.19
C GLN A 173 -6.80 -4.49 17.23
#